data_64fec0739de7be40363d66e8c4dad547
#
_entry.id   64fec0739de7be40363d66e8c4dad547
#
_cell.length_a   1.000
_cell.length_b   1.000
_cell.length_c   1.000
_cell.angle_alpha   90.00
_cell.angle_beta   90.00
_cell.angle_gamma   90.00
#
_symmetry.space_group_name_H-M   'P 1'
#
loop_
_entity.id
_entity.type
_entity.pdbx_description
1 polymer ?
#
loop_
_entity_poly.entity_id
_entity_poly.type
_entity_poly.pdbx_seq_one_letter_code
_entity_poly.pdbx_strand_id
1 'polypeptide(L)' 'GTAEIQDILVNSGAQFYGRDLDSATVTITANAGGFAEVNASKILNATTRAGGNIDVYGSPKDRNTKNVLGGKITFK' A
#
# COMPACT_ATOMS: atom_id res chain seq x y z
N GLY A 1 -5.01 13.65 8.78
CA GLY A 1 -3.98 14.45 8.18
C GLY A 1 -3.82 14.17 6.69
N THR A 2 -3.07 15.01 6.04
CA THR A 2 -2.80 14.90 4.62
C THR A 2 -1.29 14.98 4.38
N ALA A 3 -0.76 14.06 3.60
CA ALA A 3 0.63 14.06 3.19
C ALA A 3 0.72 14.04 1.67
N GLU A 4 1.70 14.71 1.07
CA GLU A 4 1.86 14.67 -0.37
C GLU A 4 2.42 13.33 -0.82
N ILE A 5 3.44 12.84 -0.14
CA ILE A 5 4.12 11.60 -0.50
C ILE A 5 4.31 10.75 0.74
N GLN A 6 3.96 9.49 0.64
CA GLN A 6 4.23 8.50 1.69
C GLN A 6 5.03 7.35 1.12
N ASP A 7 6.15 7.05 1.74
CA ASP A 7 6.93 5.85 1.46
C ASP A 7 6.83 4.92 2.64
N ILE A 8 6.27 3.74 2.40
CA ILE A 8 5.97 2.80 3.48
C ILE A 8 6.61 1.46 3.18
N LEU A 9 7.31 0.91 4.15
CA LEU A 9 7.87 -0.42 4.05
C LEU A 9 7.38 -1.28 5.20
N VAL A 10 6.71 -2.36 4.87
CA VAL A 10 6.14 -3.29 5.85
C VAL A 10 6.83 -4.63 5.68
N ASN A 11 7.52 -5.10 6.73
CA ASN A 11 8.31 -6.34 6.68
C ASN A 11 7.85 -7.34 7.72
N SER A 12 7.97 -8.62 7.37
CA SER A 12 7.94 -9.74 8.33
C SER A 12 6.76 -9.69 9.31
N GLY A 13 5.55 -9.61 8.78
CA GLY A 13 4.36 -9.62 9.62
C GLY A 13 4.02 -8.31 10.30
N ALA A 14 4.74 -7.25 9.99
CA ALA A 14 4.40 -5.94 10.52
C ALA A 14 3.07 -5.47 9.94
N GLN A 15 2.41 -4.55 10.66
CA GLN A 15 1.12 -4.03 10.23
C GLN A 15 1.17 -2.50 10.18
N PHE A 16 0.61 -1.95 9.12
CA PHE A 16 0.52 -0.50 8.98
C PHE A 16 -0.92 -0.12 8.67
N TYR A 17 -1.47 0.78 9.46
CA TYR A 17 -2.84 1.24 9.28
C TYR A 17 -2.82 2.74 8.97
N GLY A 18 -2.86 3.08 7.69
CA GLY A 18 -2.80 4.47 7.26
C GLY A 18 -4.01 4.91 6.45
N ARG A 19 -5.13 4.22 6.57
CA ARG A 19 -6.29 4.56 5.74
C ARG A 19 -6.90 5.91 6.07
N ASP A 20 -6.62 6.45 7.26
CA ASP A 20 -7.13 7.75 7.65
C ASP A 20 -6.22 8.90 7.23
N LEU A 21 -5.08 8.59 6.63
CA LEU A 21 -4.12 9.58 6.17
C LEU A 21 -4.15 9.63 4.64
N ASP A 22 -4.77 10.68 4.12
CA ASP A 22 -4.84 10.88 2.67
C ASP A 22 -3.50 11.34 2.14
N SER A 23 -3.03 10.68 1.09
CA SER A 23 -1.78 11.05 0.44
C SER A 23 -2.00 11.15 -1.05
N ALA A 24 -1.38 12.13 -1.69
CA ALA A 24 -1.44 12.25 -3.14
C ALA A 24 -0.70 11.09 -3.80
N THR A 25 0.49 10.78 -3.32
CA THR A 25 1.31 9.69 -3.82
C THR A 25 1.68 8.76 -2.68
N VAL A 26 1.39 7.47 -2.86
CA VAL A 26 1.76 6.46 -1.88
C VAL A 26 2.62 5.42 -2.57
N THR A 27 3.80 5.19 -2.01
CA THR A 27 4.66 4.07 -2.41
C THR A 27 4.75 3.11 -1.23
N ILE A 28 4.26 1.91 -1.42
CA ILE A 28 4.22 0.95 -0.33
C ILE A 28 4.77 -0.39 -0.78
N THR A 29 5.59 -0.99 0.06
CA THR A 29 6.13 -2.32 -0.16
C THR A 29 5.80 -3.19 1.05
N ALA A 30 5.13 -4.29 0.82
CA ALA A 30 4.82 -5.26 1.88
C ALA A 30 5.57 -6.55 1.60
N ASN A 31 6.43 -6.95 2.53
CA ASN A 31 7.26 -8.14 2.41
C ASN A 31 6.92 -9.17 3.46
N ALA A 32 7.02 -10.44 3.10
CA ALA A 32 6.99 -11.55 4.05
C ALA A 32 5.76 -11.53 4.96
N GLY A 33 4.57 -11.42 4.37
CA GLY A 33 3.33 -11.47 5.12
C GLY A 33 2.93 -10.17 5.80
N GLY A 34 3.58 -9.06 5.48
CA GLY A 34 3.19 -7.76 6.02
C GLY A 34 1.78 -7.37 5.59
N PHE A 35 1.13 -6.54 6.38
CA PHE A 35 -0.20 -6.04 6.10
C PHE A 35 -0.20 -4.52 6.13
N ALA A 36 -0.88 -3.90 5.17
CA ALA A 36 -0.93 -2.44 5.13
C ALA A 36 -2.28 -1.95 4.62
N GLU A 37 -2.76 -0.86 5.21
CA GLU A 37 -3.91 -0.13 4.73
C GLU A 37 -3.46 1.28 4.38
N VAL A 38 -3.73 1.72 3.15
CA VAL A 38 -3.29 3.02 2.69
C VAL A 38 -4.44 3.74 1.99
N ASN A 39 -4.33 5.05 1.91
CA ASN A 39 -5.31 5.88 1.22
C ASN A 39 -4.56 6.78 0.24
N ALA A 40 -4.74 6.54 -1.05
CA ALA A 40 -4.06 7.29 -2.09
C ALA A 40 -5.10 8.00 -2.96
N SER A 41 -4.84 9.24 -3.30
CA SER A 41 -5.79 10.03 -4.09
C SER A 41 -5.36 10.24 -5.53
N LYS A 42 -4.08 10.18 -5.84
CA LYS A 42 -3.58 10.39 -7.21
C LYS A 42 -2.80 9.21 -7.74
N ILE A 43 -1.72 8.84 -7.06
CA ILE A 43 -0.79 7.81 -7.53
C ILE A 43 -0.58 6.79 -6.43
N LEU A 44 -0.71 5.53 -6.81
CA LEU A 44 -0.40 4.43 -5.91
C LEU A 44 0.65 3.54 -6.55
N ASN A 45 1.75 3.34 -5.85
CA ASN A 45 2.76 2.35 -6.21
C ASN A 45 2.79 1.29 -5.11
N ALA A 46 2.25 0.14 -5.38
CA ALA A 46 2.14 -0.92 -4.38
C ALA A 46 2.88 -2.16 -4.84
N THR A 47 3.72 -2.71 -3.98
CA THR A 47 4.47 -3.93 -4.26
C THR A 47 4.27 -4.89 -3.10
N THR A 48 3.89 -6.12 -3.40
CA THR A 48 3.83 -7.18 -2.40
C THR A 48 4.81 -8.27 -2.75
N ARG A 49 5.46 -8.82 -1.73
CA ARG A 49 6.39 -9.94 -1.88
C ARG A 49 6.13 -10.95 -0.78
N ALA A 50 6.29 -12.23 -1.13
CA ALA A 50 6.22 -13.31 -0.16
C ALA A 50 4.94 -13.27 0.69
N GLY A 51 3.80 -13.09 0.05
CA GLY A 51 2.51 -13.15 0.72
C GLY A 51 2.02 -11.88 1.39
N GLY A 52 2.63 -10.73 1.13
CA GLY A 52 2.15 -9.47 1.71
C GLY A 52 0.74 -9.12 1.27
N ASN A 53 0.03 -8.36 2.11
CA ASN A 53 -1.32 -7.87 1.82
C ASN A 53 -1.37 -6.36 1.89
N ILE A 54 -1.98 -5.74 0.89
CA ILE A 54 -2.19 -4.29 0.88
C ILE A 54 -3.66 -4.01 0.58
N ASP A 55 -4.32 -3.26 1.47
CA ASP A 55 -5.66 -2.75 1.22
C ASP A 55 -5.55 -1.28 0.85
N VAL A 56 -6.10 -0.92 -0.31
CA VAL A 56 -6.03 0.45 -0.81
C VAL A 56 -7.39 1.11 -0.69
N TYR A 57 -7.42 2.22 0.01
CA TYR A 57 -8.61 3.06 0.13
C TYR A 57 -8.42 4.31 -0.73
N GLY A 58 -9.51 4.97 -1.06
CA GLY A 58 -9.47 6.11 -1.95
C GLY A 58 -9.61 5.66 -3.40
N SER A 59 -9.37 6.58 -4.32
CA SER A 59 -9.52 6.31 -5.77
C SER A 59 -8.32 6.89 -6.53
N PRO A 60 -7.16 6.27 -6.44
CA PRO A 60 -5.99 6.78 -7.16
C PRO A 60 -6.21 6.65 -8.66
N LYS A 61 -5.81 7.67 -9.41
CA LYS A 61 -5.92 7.65 -10.86
C LYS A 61 -4.88 6.73 -11.48
N ASP A 62 -3.67 6.75 -10.95
CA ASP A 62 -2.61 5.87 -11.40
C ASP A 62 -2.39 4.77 -10.38
N ARG A 63 -2.51 3.54 -10.82
CA ARG A 63 -2.38 2.37 -9.95
C ARG A 63 -1.28 1.48 -10.50
N ASN A 64 -0.13 1.51 -9.85
CA ASN A 64 0.99 0.65 -10.20
C ASN A 64 1.09 -0.43 -9.13
N THR A 65 0.64 -1.63 -9.47
CA THR A 65 0.65 -2.73 -8.52
C THR A 65 1.56 -3.83 -9.01
N LYS A 66 2.29 -4.44 -8.08
CA LYS A 66 3.19 -5.52 -8.40
C LYS A 66 3.10 -6.60 -7.33
N ASN A 67 2.74 -7.79 -7.74
CA ASN A 67 2.64 -8.95 -6.87
C ASN A 67 3.78 -9.92 -7.17
N VAL A 68 4.54 -10.27 -6.14
CA VAL A 68 5.61 -11.24 -6.27
C VAL A 68 5.40 -12.30 -5.20
N LEU A 69 5.44 -13.56 -5.60
CA LEU A 69 5.35 -14.70 -4.69
C LEU A 69 4.07 -14.71 -3.84
N GLY A 70 2.93 -14.51 -4.50
CA GLY A 70 1.64 -14.72 -3.85
C GLY A 70 1.06 -13.57 -3.06
N GLY A 71 1.61 -12.38 -3.20
CA GLY A 71 1.05 -11.21 -2.53
C GLY A 71 -0.34 -10.85 -3.03
N LYS A 72 -1.05 -10.04 -2.27
CA LYS A 72 -2.40 -9.61 -2.61
C LYS A 72 -2.57 -8.11 -2.40
N ILE A 73 -3.18 -7.46 -3.38
CA ILE A 73 -3.52 -6.04 -3.29
C ILE A 73 -5.02 -5.90 -3.56
N THR A 74 -5.73 -5.27 -2.64
CA THR A 74 -7.17 -5.10 -2.74
C THR A 74 -7.51 -3.62 -2.77
N PHE A 75 -8.36 -3.23 -3.71
CA PHE A 75 -8.88 -1.86 -3.79
C PHE A 75 -10.27 -1.81 -3.18
N LYS A 76 -10.44 -0.90 -2.24
CA LYS A 76 -11.70 -0.76 -1.51
C LYS A 76 -12.55 0.38 -2.03
#